data_9aa93e678e086564244b02ade57b2adb
#
_entry.id   9aa93e678e086564244b02ade57b2adb
#
_cell.length_a   1.000
_cell.length_b   1.000
_cell.length_c   1.000
_cell.angle_alpha   90.00
_cell.angle_beta   90.00
_cell.angle_gamma   90.00
#
_symmetry.space_group_name_H-M   'P 1'
#
loop_
_entity.id
_entity.type
_entity.pdbx_description
1 polymer ?
#
loop_
_entity_poly.entity_id
_entity_poly.type
_entity_poly.pdbx_seq_one_letter_code
_entity_poly.pdbx_strand_id
1 'polypeptide(L)'
;MATNSTLVDLSNQLADAVATAAKALVTVKGRARQPASGVVYAEGLVLTANHVLERDEDLSIEGPDGKSMPAQLVGRDPASDLAVLKVTGLKIAAGAPASGTARVGQLVLAVGRPS
;
A
#
# COMPACT_ATOMS: atom_id res chain seq x y z
N MET A 1 -23.03 -19.56 -21.03
CA MET A 1 -21.94 -20.50 -21.22
C MET A 1 -21.12 -20.65 -19.98
N ALA A 2 -20.92 -21.86 -19.47
CA ALA A 2 -20.21 -22.12 -18.23
C ALA A 2 -18.75 -21.56 -18.25
N THR A 3 -18.05 -21.73 -19.39
CA THR A 3 -16.67 -21.26 -19.54
C THR A 3 -16.57 -19.73 -19.39
N ASN A 4 -17.50 -18.99 -20.02
CA ASN A 4 -17.51 -17.55 -19.92
C ASN A 4 -17.83 -17.09 -18.49
N SER A 5 -18.75 -17.77 -17.80
CA SER A 5 -19.05 -17.49 -16.40
C SER A 5 -17.84 -17.67 -15.51
N THR A 6 -17.06 -18.72 -15.71
CA THR A 6 -15.87 -18.99 -14.89
C THR A 6 -14.82 -17.89 -15.06
N LEU A 7 -14.58 -17.46 -16.28
CA LEU A 7 -13.61 -16.37 -16.55
C LEU A 7 -14.11 -15.04 -16.01
N VAL A 8 -15.40 -14.75 -16.17
CA VAL A 8 -15.99 -13.52 -15.63
C VAL A 8 -15.92 -13.53 -14.11
N ASP A 9 -16.23 -14.64 -13.47
CA ASP A 9 -16.15 -14.76 -12.02
C ASP A 9 -14.73 -14.54 -11.51
N LEU A 10 -13.73 -15.14 -12.16
CA LEU A 10 -12.34 -14.92 -11.81
C LEU A 10 -11.95 -13.44 -11.97
N SER A 11 -12.33 -12.85 -13.10
CA SER A 11 -12.05 -11.43 -13.37
C SER A 11 -12.68 -10.54 -12.30
N ASN A 12 -13.91 -10.80 -11.91
CA ASN A 12 -14.59 -10.03 -10.87
C ASN A 12 -13.94 -10.21 -9.51
N GLN A 13 -13.50 -11.43 -9.16
CA GLN A 13 -12.79 -11.68 -7.91
C GLN A 13 -11.47 -10.93 -7.86
N LEU A 14 -10.73 -10.85 -8.97
CA LEU A 14 -9.50 -10.08 -9.04
C LEU A 14 -9.78 -8.59 -8.86
N ALA A 15 -10.81 -8.08 -9.51
CA ALA A 15 -11.21 -6.68 -9.37
C ALA A 15 -11.62 -6.35 -7.93
N ASP A 16 -12.36 -7.24 -7.29
CA ASP A 16 -12.76 -7.07 -5.90
C ASP A 16 -11.55 -7.07 -4.96
N ALA A 17 -10.58 -7.93 -5.22
CA ALA A 17 -9.35 -7.98 -4.44
C ALA A 17 -8.58 -6.65 -4.55
N VAL A 18 -8.47 -6.09 -5.75
CA VAL A 18 -7.84 -4.79 -5.97
C VAL A 18 -8.60 -3.70 -5.22
N ALA A 19 -9.91 -3.67 -5.32
CA ALA A 19 -10.74 -2.66 -4.64
C ALA A 19 -10.57 -2.74 -3.12
N THR A 20 -10.50 -3.94 -2.56
CA THR A 20 -10.31 -4.14 -1.12
C THR A 20 -8.92 -3.69 -0.69
N ALA A 21 -7.87 -4.08 -1.42
CA ALA A 21 -6.50 -3.70 -1.10
C ALA A 21 -6.29 -2.19 -1.23
N ALA A 22 -6.89 -1.57 -2.24
CA ALA A 22 -6.73 -0.14 -2.49
C ALA A 22 -7.20 0.73 -1.32
N LYS A 23 -8.12 0.25 -0.51
CA LYS A 23 -8.60 1.01 0.67
C LYS A 23 -7.52 1.28 1.70
N ALA A 24 -6.51 0.42 1.78
CA ALA A 24 -5.40 0.56 2.72
C ALA A 24 -4.15 1.17 2.06
N LEU A 25 -4.21 1.52 0.78
CA LEU A 25 -3.06 2.07 0.06
C LEU A 25 -3.06 3.58 0.08
N VAL A 26 -1.88 4.15 0.24
CA VAL A 26 -1.66 5.59 0.19
C VAL A 26 -0.51 5.89 -0.76
N THR A 27 -0.44 7.13 -1.23
CA THR A 27 0.69 7.63 -1.99
C THR A 27 1.68 8.22 -1.02
N VAL A 28 2.95 7.85 -1.12
CA VAL A 28 4.02 8.33 -0.26
C VAL A 28 4.87 9.34 -1.05
N LYS A 29 5.04 10.52 -0.47
CA LYS A 29 5.84 11.60 -1.06
C LYS A 29 7.10 11.79 -0.21
N GLY A 30 8.16 11.11 -0.58
CA GLY A 30 9.45 11.15 0.13
C GLY A 30 10.62 11.48 -0.77
N ARG A 31 10.34 11.90 -2.00
CA ARG A 31 11.36 12.32 -2.97
C ARG A 31 10.77 13.36 -3.94
N ALA A 32 11.65 14.03 -4.67
CA ALA A 32 11.29 15.24 -5.39
C ALA A 32 10.27 15.04 -6.52
N ARG A 33 10.29 13.92 -7.24
CA ARG A 33 9.52 13.79 -8.47
C ARG A 33 8.63 12.57 -8.59
N GLN A 34 8.94 11.50 -7.90
CA GLN A 34 8.24 10.23 -8.12
C GLN A 34 7.58 9.79 -6.83
N PRO A 35 6.28 10.03 -6.71
CA PRO A 35 5.54 9.45 -5.59
C PRO A 35 5.64 7.93 -5.63
N ALA A 36 5.52 7.32 -4.47
CA ALA A 36 5.54 5.88 -4.33
C ALA A 36 4.30 5.42 -3.57
N SER A 37 4.14 4.12 -3.44
CA SER A 37 3.00 3.55 -2.74
C SER A 37 3.39 3.16 -1.33
N GLY A 38 2.42 3.24 -0.42
CA GLY A 38 2.55 2.71 0.93
C GLY A 38 1.28 1.99 1.32
N VAL A 39 1.35 1.16 2.33
CA VAL A 39 0.20 0.44 2.86
C VAL A 39 0.03 0.77 4.34
N VAL A 40 -1.19 1.07 4.73
CA VAL A 40 -1.54 1.23 6.14
C VAL A 40 -1.64 -0.17 6.74
N TYR A 41 -0.72 -0.51 7.65
CA TYR A 41 -0.66 -1.85 8.23
C TYR A 41 -1.07 -1.89 9.71
N ALA A 42 -1.12 -0.73 10.35
CA ALA A 42 -1.61 -0.56 11.72
C ALA A 42 -2.13 0.87 11.84
N GLU A 43 -2.83 1.17 12.91
CA GLU A 43 -3.40 2.50 13.12
C GLU A 43 -2.33 3.59 13.06
N GLY A 44 -2.47 4.49 12.09
CA GLY A 44 -1.54 5.60 11.90
C GLY A 44 -0.16 5.23 11.40
N LEU A 45 0.07 3.97 11.01
CA LEU A 45 1.37 3.51 10.54
C LEU A 45 1.31 3.06 9.08
N VAL A 46 2.24 3.58 8.30
CA VAL A 46 2.36 3.28 6.87
C VAL A 46 3.69 2.57 6.62
N LEU A 47 3.62 1.45 5.92
CA LEU A 47 4.78 0.70 5.48
C LEU A 47 5.06 1.05 4.02
N THR A 48 6.30 1.37 3.70
CA THR A 48 6.74 1.66 2.34
C THR A 48 8.13 1.09 2.12
N ALA A 49 8.65 1.22 0.90
CA ALA A 49 10.00 0.80 0.60
C ALA A 49 11.00 1.87 1.07
N ASN A 50 12.12 1.43 1.62
CA ASN A 50 13.14 2.36 2.10
C ASN A 50 13.74 3.20 0.96
N HIS A 51 13.95 2.61 -0.22
CA HIS A 51 14.60 3.30 -1.32
C HIS A 51 13.78 4.46 -1.90
N VAL A 52 12.47 4.53 -1.62
CA VAL A 52 11.64 5.63 -2.12
C VAL A 52 11.72 6.88 -1.24
N LEU A 53 12.34 6.76 -0.06
CA LEU A 53 12.52 7.88 0.86
C LEU A 53 13.92 8.44 0.70
N GLU A 54 14.05 9.48 -0.11
CA GLU A 54 15.34 10.14 -0.36
C GLU A 54 15.73 11.13 0.73
N ARG A 55 14.81 11.37 1.69
CA ARG A 55 15.02 12.29 2.80
C ARG A 55 14.36 11.75 4.07
N ASP A 56 14.78 12.25 5.21
CA ASP A 56 14.25 11.84 6.52
C ASP A 56 13.19 12.80 7.07
N GLU A 57 13.04 13.96 6.47
CA GLU A 57 12.09 15.00 6.88
C GLU A 57 11.23 15.42 5.70
N ASP A 58 10.21 16.23 6.00
CA ASP A 58 9.33 16.77 4.99
C ASP A 58 8.69 15.65 4.16
N LEU A 59 8.25 14.62 4.87
CA LEU A 59 7.55 13.49 4.29
C LEU A 59 6.05 13.71 4.41
N SER A 60 5.31 13.24 3.42
CA SER A 60 3.86 13.28 3.45
C SER A 60 3.27 12.07 2.77
N ILE A 61 2.02 11.83 3.07
CA ILE A 61 1.21 10.82 2.37
C ILE A 61 -0.04 11.48 1.79
N GLU A 62 -0.59 10.84 0.79
CA GLU A 62 -1.87 11.25 0.22
C GLU A 62 -2.79 10.04 0.21
N GLY A 63 -3.95 10.19 0.84
CA GLY A 63 -4.94 9.11 0.92
C GLY A 63 -5.77 9.00 -0.35
N PRO A 64 -6.67 8.01 -0.39
CA PRO A 64 -7.57 7.80 -1.54
C PRO A 64 -8.49 9.01 -1.80
N ASP A 65 -8.74 9.83 -0.79
CA ASP A 65 -9.54 11.04 -0.90
C ASP A 65 -8.78 12.24 -1.50
N GLY A 66 -7.50 12.06 -1.81
CA GLY A 66 -6.65 13.11 -2.35
C GLY A 66 -6.09 14.06 -1.31
N LYS A 67 -6.35 13.84 -0.04
CA LYS A 67 -5.85 14.71 1.03
C LYS A 67 -4.43 14.35 1.41
N SER A 68 -3.58 15.37 1.46
CA SER A 68 -2.18 15.23 1.86
C SER A 68 -2.05 15.43 3.37
N MET A 69 -1.27 14.58 4.02
CA MET A 69 -1.01 14.66 5.45
C MET A 69 0.48 14.51 5.71
N PRO A 70 1.03 15.28 6.67
CA PRO A 70 2.44 15.12 7.03
C PRO A 70 2.68 13.76 7.66
N ALA A 71 3.87 13.21 7.41
CA ALA A 71 4.30 11.93 7.94
C ALA A 71 5.65 12.07 8.60
N GLN A 72 5.91 11.24 9.60
CA GLN A 72 7.17 11.20 10.32
C GLN A 72 7.83 9.84 10.15
N LEU A 73 9.13 9.83 9.87
CA LEU A 73 9.87 8.59 9.77
C LEU A 73 10.03 7.97 11.16
N VAL A 74 9.53 6.75 11.31
CA VAL A 74 9.69 5.97 12.55
C VAL A 74 10.99 5.17 12.49
N GLY A 75 11.27 4.56 11.34
CA GLY A 75 12.48 3.78 11.18
C GLY A 75 12.65 3.29 9.75
N ARG A 76 13.88 2.91 9.46
CA ARG A 76 14.29 2.36 8.16
C ARG A 76 15.05 1.07 8.36
N ASP A 77 14.87 0.14 7.45
CA ASP A 77 15.71 -1.06 7.37
C ASP A 77 16.19 -1.22 5.93
N PRO A 78 17.38 -0.70 5.59
CA PRO A 78 17.89 -0.83 4.23
C PRO A 78 18.09 -2.28 3.77
N ALA A 79 18.38 -3.19 4.69
CA ALA A 79 18.62 -4.60 4.34
C ALA A 79 17.35 -5.27 3.79
N SER A 80 16.19 -4.96 4.35
CA SER A 80 14.91 -5.48 3.85
C SER A 80 14.23 -4.53 2.88
N ASP A 81 14.77 -3.33 2.70
CA ASP A 81 14.18 -2.25 1.92
C ASP A 81 12.80 -1.83 2.44
N LEU A 82 12.66 -1.78 3.77
CA LEU A 82 11.41 -1.36 4.40
C LEU A 82 11.59 -0.07 5.19
N ALA A 83 10.56 0.73 5.26
CA ALA A 83 10.49 1.91 6.10
C ALA A 83 9.08 2.07 6.67
N VAL A 84 9.02 2.64 7.87
CA VAL A 84 7.74 2.87 8.56
C VAL A 84 7.58 4.37 8.79
N LEU A 85 6.41 4.87 8.42
CA LEU A 85 6.02 6.25 8.63
C LEU A 85 4.86 6.31 9.62
N LYS A 86 4.87 7.32 10.48
CA LYS A 86 3.75 7.62 11.38
C LYS A 86 2.97 8.81 10.84
N VAL A 87 1.66 8.68 10.77
CA VAL A 87 0.75 9.74 10.32
C VAL A 87 -0.28 9.98 11.41
N THR A 88 -0.15 11.08 12.12
CA THR A 88 -1.09 11.44 13.19
C THR A 88 -2.44 11.81 12.58
N GLY A 89 -3.50 11.22 13.11
CA GLY A 89 -4.86 11.50 12.64
C GLY A 89 -5.26 10.77 11.36
N LEU A 90 -4.46 9.84 10.90
CA LEU A 90 -4.82 9.02 9.73
C LEU A 90 -6.02 8.13 10.07
N LYS A 91 -7.09 8.26 9.28
CA LYS A 91 -8.35 7.54 9.50
C LYS A 91 -8.58 6.40 8.51
N ILE A 92 -7.52 5.94 7.86
CA ILE A 92 -7.59 4.83 6.93
C ILE A 92 -7.37 3.54 7.72
N ALA A 93 -8.27 2.59 7.55
CA ALA A 93 -8.16 1.29 8.20
C ALA A 93 -6.96 0.52 7.66
N ALA A 94 -6.28 -0.19 8.56
CA ALA A 94 -5.15 -1.03 8.17
C ALA A 94 -5.60 -2.18 7.28
N GLY A 95 -4.76 -2.53 6.31
CA GLY A 95 -4.93 -3.73 5.52
C GLY A 95 -4.72 -4.97 6.39
N ALA A 96 -5.54 -6.00 6.18
CA ALA A 96 -5.40 -7.24 6.90
C ALA A 96 -4.27 -8.09 6.31
N PRO A 97 -3.32 -8.58 7.12
CA PRO A 97 -2.34 -9.53 6.62
C PRO A 97 -3.02 -10.85 6.23
N ALA A 98 -2.42 -11.56 5.28
CA ALA A 98 -2.91 -12.87 4.90
C ALA A 98 -2.84 -13.85 6.08
N SER A 99 -3.85 -14.72 6.18
CA SER A 99 -3.95 -15.66 7.29
C SER A 99 -3.12 -16.94 7.11
N GLY A 100 -2.44 -17.10 6.00
CA GLY A 100 -1.67 -18.31 5.71
C GLY A 100 -0.43 -18.00 4.90
N THR A 101 0.39 -19.02 4.71
CA THR A 101 1.59 -18.93 3.89
C THR A 101 1.23 -19.03 2.42
N ALA A 102 1.80 -18.18 1.59
CA ALA A 102 1.64 -18.27 0.15
C ALA A 102 2.28 -19.55 -0.38
N ARG A 103 1.60 -20.18 -1.34
CA ARG A 103 2.10 -21.39 -1.99
C ARG A 103 2.74 -21.05 -3.33
N VAL A 104 3.77 -21.80 -3.67
CA VAL A 104 4.37 -21.72 -5.00
C VAL A 104 3.29 -22.03 -6.05
N GLY A 105 3.19 -21.17 -7.05
CA GLY A 105 2.20 -21.32 -8.11
C GLY A 105 0.89 -20.58 -7.89
N GLN A 106 0.67 -20.02 -6.72
CA GLN A 106 -0.52 -19.19 -6.50
C GLN A 106 -0.44 -17.88 -7.28
N LEU A 107 -1.61 -17.45 -7.75
CA LEU A 107 -1.76 -16.16 -8.40
C LEU A 107 -1.65 -15.05 -7.36
N VAL A 108 -0.88 -14.02 -7.66
CA VAL A 108 -0.78 -12.84 -6.78
C VAL A 108 -0.97 -11.57 -7.61
N LEU A 109 -1.41 -10.53 -6.94
CA LEU A 109 -1.56 -9.20 -7.53
C LEU A 109 -0.65 -8.21 -6.82
N ALA A 110 0.04 -7.39 -7.58
CA ALA A 110 0.76 -6.23 -7.04
C ALA A 110 -0.14 -5.01 -7.21
N VAL A 111 -0.50 -4.39 -6.08
CA VAL A 111 -1.40 -3.25 -6.07
C VAL A 111 -0.67 -2.05 -5.51
N GLY A 112 -0.73 -0.94 -6.21
CA GLY A 112 -0.06 0.29 -5.80
C GLY A 112 -0.91 1.52 -6.03
N ARG A 113 -0.47 2.63 -5.42
CA ARG A 113 -1.09 3.96 -5.61
C ARG A 113 0.04 4.96 -5.79
N PRO A 114 0.68 5.00 -6.96
CA PRO A 114 1.86 5.85 -7.17
C PRO A 114 1.54 7.34 -7.28
N SER A 115 0.31 7.67 -7.59
CA SER A 115 -0.11 9.08 -7.64
C SER A 115 -1.62 9.23 -7.70
#